data_b6d1a2790c8b8fd05770dfefab3838a1
#
_entry.id   b6d1a2790c8b8fd05770dfefab3838a1
#
_cell.length_a   1.000
_cell.length_b   1.000
_cell.length_c   1.000
_cell.angle_alpha   90.00
_cell.angle_beta   90.00
_cell.angle_gamma   90.00
#
_symmetry.space_group_name_H-M   'P 1'
#
loop_
_entity.id
_entity.type
_entity.pdbx_description
1 polymer ?
#
loop_
_entity_poly.entity_id
_entity_poly.type
_entity_poly.pdbx_seq_one_letter_code
_entity_poly.pdbx_strand_id
1 'polypeptide(L)'
;MTILTSGVNIEYGKTASTELASRALSDTYGRCSTALLVVMMCLFALSSVIGWGLYGVKCSGFLLGKRGEKLFTAIYPFFCVAGALCKIDTAWRLSAFFNGIMLCVNAFAVMTLSDTAIKEMRNLNDKDKD
;
A
#
# COMPACT_ATOMS: atom_id res chain seq x y z
N MET A 1 -6.79 1.47 19.84
CA MET A 1 -7.49 1.87 21.10
C MET A 1 -8.82 1.14 21.25
N THR A 2 -9.75 1.20 20.31
CA THR A 2 -11.09 0.56 20.43
C THR A 2 -11.05 -0.94 20.76
N ILE A 3 -10.11 -1.70 20.19
CA ILE A 3 -9.94 -3.14 20.46
C ILE A 3 -9.50 -3.40 21.90
N LEU A 4 -8.64 -2.55 22.46
CA LEU A 4 -8.13 -2.69 23.82
C LEU A 4 -9.16 -2.31 24.90
N THR A 5 -10.12 -1.43 24.56
CA THR A 5 -11.16 -0.94 25.48
C THR A 5 -12.45 -1.75 25.40
N SER A 6 -12.66 -2.57 24.36
CA SER A 6 -13.89 -3.37 24.17
C SER A 6 -13.93 -4.68 24.96
N GLY A 7 -12.85 -5.06 25.67
CA GLY A 7 -12.82 -6.30 26.47
C GLY A 7 -12.88 -7.61 25.68
N VAL A 8 -12.72 -7.56 24.36
CA VAL A 8 -12.71 -8.74 23.49
C VAL A 8 -11.47 -9.58 23.76
N ASN A 9 -11.65 -10.88 24.06
CA ASN A 9 -10.56 -11.82 24.23
C ASN A 9 -9.80 -11.99 22.91
N ILE A 10 -8.53 -11.57 22.91
CA ILE A 10 -7.63 -11.64 21.75
C ILE A 10 -6.94 -13.00 21.78
N GLU A 11 -7.39 -13.95 20.95
CA GLU A 11 -6.61 -15.16 20.66
C GLU A 11 -5.56 -14.84 19.59
N TYR A 12 -4.33 -14.63 20.03
CA TYR A 12 -3.20 -14.37 19.14
C TYR A 12 -2.99 -15.51 18.13
N GLY A 13 -3.03 -15.17 16.84
CA GLY A 13 -2.71 -16.10 15.73
C GLY A 13 -3.90 -16.87 15.14
N LYS A 14 -5.12 -16.79 15.69
CA LYS A 14 -6.29 -17.49 15.16
C LYS A 14 -7.33 -16.59 14.51
N THR A 15 -7.44 -15.35 14.93
CA THR A 15 -8.46 -14.40 14.43
C THR A 15 -7.83 -13.41 13.46
N ALA A 16 -8.43 -13.25 12.28
CA ALA A 16 -8.02 -12.21 11.33
C ALA A 16 -8.21 -10.83 11.97
N SER A 17 -7.28 -9.92 11.74
CA SER A 17 -7.31 -8.55 12.30
C SER A 17 -8.60 -7.80 11.97
N THR A 18 -9.21 -8.08 10.83
CA THR A 18 -10.50 -7.55 10.37
C THR A 18 -11.66 -8.04 11.22
N GLU A 19 -11.63 -9.31 11.63
CA GLU A 19 -12.66 -9.90 12.49
C GLU A 19 -12.61 -9.34 13.91
N LEU A 20 -11.41 -9.12 14.43
CA LEU A 20 -11.21 -8.45 15.71
C LEU A 20 -11.76 -7.02 15.72
N ALA A 21 -11.47 -6.26 14.66
CA ALA A 21 -11.99 -4.90 14.51
C ALA A 21 -13.53 -4.88 14.41
N SER A 22 -14.10 -5.81 13.64
CA SER A 22 -15.54 -5.95 13.46
C SER A 22 -16.24 -6.29 14.78
N ARG A 23 -15.72 -7.24 15.55
CA ARG A 23 -16.26 -7.62 16.87
C ARG A 23 -16.15 -6.47 17.86
N ALA A 24 -15.00 -5.83 17.97
CA ALA A 24 -14.79 -4.69 18.87
C ALA A 24 -15.73 -3.52 18.57
N LEU A 25 -16.01 -3.24 17.29
CA LEU A 25 -16.96 -2.20 16.89
C LEU A 25 -18.42 -2.61 17.19
N SER A 26 -18.77 -3.87 16.91
CA SER A 26 -20.13 -4.35 17.16
C SER A 26 -20.50 -4.33 18.65
N ASP A 27 -19.54 -4.66 19.52
CA ASP A 27 -19.74 -4.65 20.97
C ASP A 27 -19.88 -3.22 21.54
N THR A 28 -19.17 -2.25 20.92
CA THR A 28 -19.17 -0.87 21.41
C THR A 28 -20.32 -0.04 20.83
N TYR A 29 -20.63 -0.19 19.54
CA TYR A 29 -21.56 0.67 18.79
C TYR A 29 -22.75 -0.07 18.17
N GLY A 30 -22.88 -1.39 18.38
CA GLY A 30 -23.96 -2.19 17.83
C GLY A 30 -23.79 -2.61 16.37
N ARG A 31 -24.78 -3.34 15.84
CA ARG A 31 -24.74 -3.93 14.48
C ARG A 31 -24.55 -2.93 13.33
N CYS A 32 -25.03 -1.70 13.49
CA CYS A 32 -24.90 -0.67 12.45
C CYS A 32 -23.43 -0.28 12.20
N SER A 33 -22.57 -0.35 13.22
CA SER A 33 -21.15 0.00 13.07
C SER A 33 -20.37 -1.03 12.24
N THR A 34 -20.76 -2.29 12.31
CA THR A 34 -20.15 -3.34 11.47
C THR A 34 -20.47 -3.11 10.00
N ALA A 35 -21.70 -2.75 9.66
CA ALA A 35 -22.08 -2.41 8.29
C ALA A 35 -21.32 -1.20 7.76
N LEU A 36 -21.18 -0.16 8.58
CA LEU A 36 -20.39 1.03 8.25
C LEU A 36 -18.91 0.66 8.00
N LEU A 37 -18.33 -0.17 8.85
CA LEU A 37 -16.95 -0.65 8.71
C LEU A 37 -16.74 -1.38 7.39
N VAL A 38 -17.66 -2.28 7.02
CA VAL A 38 -17.59 -3.02 5.73
C VAL A 38 -17.65 -2.06 4.55
N VAL A 39 -18.56 -1.10 4.57
CA VAL A 39 -18.67 -0.08 3.50
C VAL A 39 -17.38 0.73 3.39
N MET A 40 -16.84 1.19 4.52
CA MET A 40 -15.58 1.94 4.54
C MET A 40 -14.41 1.11 4.00
N MET A 41 -14.32 -0.18 4.36
CA MET A 41 -13.29 -1.08 3.83
C MET A 41 -13.43 -1.29 2.32
N CYS A 42 -14.64 -1.47 1.81
CA CYS A 42 -14.90 -1.60 0.38
C CYS A 42 -14.49 -0.33 -0.39
N LEU A 43 -14.86 0.84 0.11
CA LEU A 43 -14.49 2.13 -0.50
C LEU A 43 -12.98 2.35 -0.47
N PHE A 44 -12.32 2.01 0.64
CA PHE A 44 -10.86 2.10 0.76
C PHE A 44 -10.14 1.16 -0.21
N ALA A 45 -10.59 -0.10 -0.31
CA ALA A 45 -10.05 -1.07 -1.24
C ALA A 45 -10.22 -0.60 -2.70
N LEU A 46 -11.41 -0.11 -3.06
CA LEU A 46 -11.68 0.42 -4.39
C LEU A 46 -10.78 1.62 -4.72
N SER A 47 -10.68 2.58 -3.80
CA SER A 47 -9.80 3.76 -3.94
C SER A 47 -8.34 3.36 -4.13
N SER A 48 -7.87 2.38 -3.35
CA SER A 48 -6.50 1.87 -3.44
C SER A 48 -6.22 1.20 -4.79
N VAL A 49 -7.14 0.36 -5.28
CA VAL A 49 -7.01 -0.30 -6.59
C VAL A 49 -6.94 0.74 -7.71
N ILE A 50 -7.82 1.75 -7.69
CA ILE A 50 -7.82 2.82 -8.70
C ILE A 50 -6.52 3.64 -8.63
N GLY A 51 -6.10 4.03 -7.42
CA GLY A 51 -4.89 4.82 -7.21
C GLY A 51 -3.63 4.10 -7.70
N TRP A 52 -3.42 2.86 -7.30
CA TRP A 52 -2.28 2.05 -7.75
C TRP A 52 -2.34 1.75 -9.25
N GLY A 53 -3.53 1.54 -9.81
CA GLY A 53 -3.74 1.40 -11.24
C GLY A 53 -3.28 2.63 -12.01
N LEU A 54 -3.62 3.83 -11.52
CA LEU A 54 -3.21 5.09 -12.14
C LEU A 54 -1.69 5.28 -12.11
N TYR A 55 -1.04 4.99 -10.98
CA TYR A 55 0.42 5.03 -10.88
C TYR A 55 1.08 4.05 -11.86
N GLY A 56 0.57 2.83 -11.94
CA GLY A 56 1.08 1.82 -12.87
C GLY A 56 0.95 2.23 -14.32
N VAL A 57 -0.18 2.83 -14.72
CA VAL A 57 -0.39 3.38 -16.08
C VAL A 57 0.63 4.48 -16.36
N LYS A 58 0.85 5.41 -15.44
CA LYS A 58 1.83 6.50 -15.60
C LYS A 58 3.27 5.99 -15.71
N CYS A 59 3.66 5.05 -14.85
CA CYS A 59 4.99 4.44 -14.89
C CYS A 59 5.22 3.65 -16.19
N SER A 60 4.24 2.86 -16.61
CA SER A 60 4.32 2.10 -17.86
C SER A 60 4.35 3.01 -19.10
N GLY A 61 3.63 4.12 -19.04
CA GLY A 61 3.67 5.16 -20.07
C GLY A 61 5.04 5.85 -20.17
N PHE A 62 5.69 6.09 -19.05
CA PHE A 62 7.03 6.65 -19.01
C PHE A 62 8.08 5.69 -19.59
N LEU A 63 8.00 4.40 -19.30
CA LEU A 63 8.98 3.39 -19.73
C LEU A 63 8.79 2.93 -21.19
N LEU A 64 7.54 2.70 -21.61
CA LEU A 64 7.18 2.06 -22.88
C LEU A 64 6.33 2.96 -23.80
N GLY A 65 6.06 4.21 -23.38
CA GLY A 65 5.21 5.13 -24.13
C GLY A 65 3.73 4.71 -24.15
N LYS A 66 2.96 5.25 -25.10
CA LYS A 66 1.51 5.01 -25.25
C LYS A 66 1.12 3.54 -25.41
N ARG A 67 2.03 2.69 -25.89
CA ARG A 67 1.80 1.24 -25.99
C ARG A 67 1.81 0.58 -24.61
N GLY A 68 2.71 1.01 -23.73
CA GLY A 68 2.80 0.54 -22.36
C GLY A 68 1.53 0.86 -21.54
N GLU A 69 1.01 2.08 -21.69
CA GLU A 69 -0.24 2.48 -21.00
C GLU A 69 -1.41 1.57 -21.37
N LYS A 70 -1.61 1.30 -22.67
CA LYS A 70 -2.68 0.43 -23.15
C LYS A 70 -2.52 -1.01 -22.67
N LEU A 71 -1.29 -1.53 -22.74
CA LEU A 71 -0.99 -2.89 -22.29
C LEU A 71 -1.23 -3.05 -20.79
N PHE A 72 -0.74 -2.11 -19.99
CA PHE A 72 -0.93 -2.13 -18.53
C PHE A 72 -2.43 -2.03 -18.17
N THR A 73 -3.17 -1.11 -18.79
CA THR A 73 -4.62 -0.94 -18.55
C THR A 73 -5.41 -2.20 -18.88
N ALA A 74 -5.01 -2.95 -19.92
CA ALA A 74 -5.67 -4.20 -20.28
C ALA A 74 -5.35 -5.35 -19.31
N ILE A 75 -4.11 -5.44 -18.85
CA ILE A 75 -3.62 -6.55 -18.01
C ILE A 75 -3.98 -6.34 -16.52
N TYR A 76 -3.98 -5.10 -16.05
CA TYR A 76 -4.19 -4.76 -14.63
C TYR A 76 -5.48 -5.35 -14.02
N PRO A 77 -6.66 -5.26 -14.67
CA PRO A 77 -7.88 -5.86 -14.13
C PRO A 77 -7.80 -7.37 -13.94
N PHE A 78 -7.11 -8.07 -14.83
CA PHE A 78 -6.90 -9.52 -14.72
C PHE A 78 -6.08 -9.87 -13.48
N PHE A 79 -5.04 -9.09 -13.18
CA PHE A 79 -4.25 -9.28 -11.97
C PHE A 79 -5.04 -8.95 -10.70
N CYS A 80 -5.92 -7.95 -10.74
CA CYS A 80 -6.82 -7.64 -9.62
C CYS A 80 -7.77 -8.81 -9.33
N VAL A 81 -8.38 -9.41 -10.34
CA VAL A 81 -9.26 -10.57 -10.19
C VAL A 81 -8.46 -11.80 -9.71
N ALA A 82 -7.30 -12.06 -10.29
CA ALA A 82 -6.44 -13.15 -9.87
C ALA A 82 -5.99 -13.00 -8.41
N GLY A 83 -5.64 -11.77 -8.00
CA GLY A 83 -5.29 -11.46 -6.61
C GLY A 83 -6.46 -11.69 -5.63
N ALA A 84 -7.68 -11.38 -6.04
CA ALA A 84 -8.88 -11.61 -5.22
C ALA A 84 -9.19 -13.12 -5.02
N LEU A 85 -8.76 -13.97 -5.94
CA LEU A 85 -8.91 -15.43 -5.85
C LEU A 85 -7.76 -16.11 -5.09
N CYS A 86 -6.65 -15.41 -4.84
CA CYS A 86 -5.51 -15.93 -4.13
C CYS A 86 -5.78 -16.05 -2.62
N LYS A 87 -5.14 -17.05 -1.98
CA LYS A 87 -5.13 -17.15 -0.51
C LYS A 87 -4.40 -15.95 0.09
N ILE A 88 -4.93 -15.43 1.20
CA ILE A 88 -4.38 -14.27 1.90
C ILE A 88 -2.88 -14.41 2.20
N ASP A 89 -2.44 -15.59 2.69
CA ASP A 89 -1.03 -15.85 2.99
C ASP A 89 -0.13 -15.73 1.76
N THR A 90 -0.60 -16.20 0.60
CA THR A 90 0.14 -16.10 -0.66
C THR A 90 0.26 -14.65 -1.12
N ALA A 91 -0.83 -13.90 -1.01
CA ALA A 91 -0.85 -12.47 -1.34
C ALA A 91 0.12 -11.67 -0.45
N TRP A 92 0.14 -11.95 0.86
CA TRP A 92 1.07 -11.30 1.80
C TRP A 92 2.53 -11.62 1.49
N ARG A 93 2.87 -12.89 1.24
CA ARG A 93 4.24 -13.31 0.89
C ARG A 93 4.71 -12.65 -0.41
N LEU A 94 3.85 -12.63 -1.42
CA LEU A 94 4.16 -12.02 -2.71
C LEU A 94 4.36 -10.50 -2.57
N SER A 95 3.48 -9.84 -1.83
CA SER A 95 3.59 -8.41 -1.53
C SER A 95 4.89 -8.08 -0.78
N ALA A 96 5.24 -8.86 0.24
CA ALA A 96 6.48 -8.69 0.99
C ALA A 96 7.72 -8.85 0.11
N PHE A 97 7.71 -9.81 -0.81
CA PHE A 97 8.81 -10.04 -1.75
C PHE A 97 9.02 -8.83 -2.69
N PHE A 98 7.95 -8.34 -3.31
CA PHE A 98 8.05 -7.16 -4.19
C PHE A 98 8.39 -5.88 -3.44
N ASN A 99 7.88 -5.70 -2.22
CA ASN A 99 8.28 -4.58 -1.36
C ASN A 99 9.76 -4.65 -0.99
N GLY A 100 10.31 -5.84 -0.75
CA GLY A 100 11.74 -6.02 -0.51
C GLY A 100 12.60 -5.59 -1.70
N ILE A 101 12.21 -5.98 -2.93
CA ILE A 101 12.90 -5.55 -4.16
C ILE A 101 12.83 -4.02 -4.30
N MET A 102 11.65 -3.44 -4.11
CA MET A 102 11.46 -1.99 -4.21
C MET A 102 12.30 -1.23 -3.17
N LEU A 103 12.41 -1.75 -1.95
CA LEU A 103 13.25 -1.18 -0.90
C LEU A 103 14.73 -1.19 -1.30
N CYS A 104 15.24 -2.29 -1.86
CA CYS A 104 16.62 -2.38 -2.33
C CYS A 104 16.93 -1.34 -3.42
N VAL A 105 16.04 -1.20 -4.40
CA VAL A 105 16.20 -0.21 -5.49
C VAL A 105 16.17 1.22 -4.93
N ASN A 106 15.23 1.51 -4.03
CA ASN A 106 15.14 2.82 -3.40
C ASN A 106 16.37 3.14 -2.53
N ALA A 107 16.86 2.17 -1.76
CA ALA A 107 18.07 2.34 -0.94
C ALA A 107 19.28 2.67 -1.82
N PHE A 108 19.45 1.96 -2.93
CA PHE A 108 20.53 2.23 -3.89
C PHE A 108 20.39 3.62 -4.51
N ALA A 109 19.20 4.03 -4.92
CA ALA A 109 18.94 5.35 -5.47
C ALA A 109 19.25 6.46 -4.45
N VAL A 110 18.85 6.30 -3.19
CA VAL A 110 19.13 7.27 -2.11
C VAL A 110 20.63 7.36 -1.86
N MET A 111 21.35 6.23 -1.83
CA MET A 111 22.82 6.24 -1.64
C MET A 111 23.53 7.02 -2.77
N THR A 112 23.15 6.80 -4.03
CA THR A 112 23.75 7.49 -5.16
C THR A 112 23.41 8.98 -5.22
N LEU A 113 22.19 9.36 -4.82
CA LEU A 113 21.76 10.76 -4.80
C LEU A 113 22.30 11.53 -3.60
N SER A 114 22.62 10.86 -2.48
CA SER A 114 23.09 11.52 -1.25
C SER A 114 24.38 12.28 -1.49
N ASP A 115 25.32 11.73 -2.25
CA ASP A 115 26.58 12.39 -2.60
C ASP A 115 26.38 13.68 -3.43
N THR A 116 25.41 13.66 -4.31
CA THR A 116 25.06 14.82 -5.15
C THR A 116 24.37 15.90 -4.29
N ALA A 117 23.45 15.51 -3.41
CA ALA A 117 22.78 16.43 -2.51
C ALA A 117 23.73 17.11 -1.52
N ILE A 118 24.69 16.36 -0.99
CA ILE A 118 25.74 16.91 -0.10
C ILE A 118 26.61 17.93 -0.82
N LYS A 119 27.00 17.65 -2.06
CA LYS A 119 27.78 18.59 -2.90
C LYS A 119 27.01 19.87 -3.15
N GLU A 120 25.74 19.79 -3.52
CA GLU A 120 24.91 20.97 -3.75
C GLU A 120 24.69 21.79 -2.48
N MET A 121 24.44 21.17 -1.33
CA MET A 121 24.33 21.88 -0.05
C MET A 121 25.65 22.60 0.31
N ARG A 122 26.78 21.99 0.03
CA ARG A 122 28.08 22.60 0.30
C ARG A 122 28.31 23.83 -0.58
N ASN A 123 27.96 23.74 -1.86
CA ASN A 123 28.06 24.86 -2.80
C ASN A 123 27.15 26.03 -2.40
N LEU A 124 25.95 25.76 -1.90
CA LEU A 124 25.05 26.81 -1.42
C LEU A 124 25.57 27.49 -0.17
N ASN A 125 26.14 26.72 0.77
CA ASN A 125 26.69 27.27 2.01
C ASN A 125 27.97 28.12 1.77
N ASP A 126 28.75 27.84 0.74
CA ASP A 126 29.89 28.65 0.37
C ASP A 126 29.48 29.96 -0.32
N LYS A 127 28.39 29.97 -1.09
CA LYS A 127 27.82 31.18 -1.71
C LYS A 127 27.14 32.14 -0.72
N ASP A 128 26.74 31.65 0.44
CA ASP A 128 26.09 32.48 1.47
C ASP A 128 27.13 33.17 2.40
N LYS A 129 28.43 32.85 2.22
CA LYS A 129 29.55 33.43 2.99
C LYS A 129 30.33 34.54 2.29
N ASP A 130 30.09 34.71 0.96
CA ASP A 130 30.62 35.79 0.15
C ASP A 130 29.62 36.93 -0.01
#